data_6e4bcdd70fa3e5c0da00ac9e8a70aa02
#
_entry.id   6e4bcdd70fa3e5c0da00ac9e8a70aa02
#
_cell.length_a   1.000
_cell.length_b   1.000
_cell.length_c   1.000
_cell.angle_alpha   90.00
_cell.angle_beta   90.00
_cell.angle_gamma   90.00
#
_symmetry.space_group_name_H-M   'P 1'
#
loop_
_entity.id
_entity.type
_entity.pdbx_description
1 polymer ?
#
loop_
_entity_poly.entity_id
_entity_poly.type
_entity_poly.pdbx_seq_one_letter_code
_entity_poly.pdbx_strand_id
1 'polypeptide(L)'
;NISNRKNFFSEAYRVLKKGSFFAFTEHGLGPIGEPIFPLPWANTESMSYLLTPNETILLLNEVGFYDIEIIETGDKYMSGYEKLVNQTNTKKTPILGIHVIGGTSMKERSINSLNSIKEKRTLPFEILCKKK
;
A
#
# COMPACT_ATOMS: atom_id res chain seq x y z
N ASN A 1 -4.19 4.94 -2.87
CA ASN A 1 -4.83 5.83 -1.90
C ASN A 1 -6.12 6.44 -2.50
N ILE A 2 -7.19 5.65 -2.56
CA ILE A 2 -8.47 5.97 -3.22
C ILE A 2 -9.58 6.00 -2.16
N SER A 3 -10.30 7.13 -2.02
CA SER A 3 -11.35 7.31 -1.01
C SER A 3 -12.58 6.43 -1.26
N ASN A 4 -13.03 6.32 -2.52
CA ASN A 4 -14.15 5.43 -2.87
C ASN A 4 -13.63 4.08 -3.37
N ARG A 5 -13.17 3.26 -2.44
CA ARG A 5 -12.57 1.96 -2.73
C ARG A 5 -13.55 0.98 -3.38
N LYS A 6 -14.81 0.99 -2.96
CA LYS A 6 -15.84 0.13 -3.53
C LYS A 6 -16.06 0.42 -5.02
N ASN A 7 -16.10 1.70 -5.40
CA ASN A 7 -16.24 2.08 -6.81
C ASN A 7 -15.02 1.64 -7.64
N PHE A 8 -13.80 1.79 -7.09
CA PHE A 8 -12.59 1.32 -7.74
C PHE A 8 -12.64 -0.19 -8.01
N PHE A 9 -13.02 -1.00 -7.02
CA PHE A 9 -13.15 -2.45 -7.20
C PHE A 9 -14.28 -2.82 -8.16
N SER A 10 -15.39 -2.08 -8.15
CA SER A 10 -16.51 -2.28 -9.08
C SER A 10 -16.07 -2.02 -10.53
N GLU A 11 -15.27 -0.98 -10.79
CA GLU A 11 -14.74 -0.70 -12.12
C GLU A 11 -13.70 -1.74 -12.57
N ALA A 12 -12.81 -2.17 -11.66
CA ALA A 12 -11.91 -3.28 -11.93
C ALA A 12 -12.69 -4.54 -12.30
N TYR A 13 -13.73 -4.87 -11.54
CA TYR A 13 -14.61 -6.01 -11.83
C TYR A 13 -15.30 -5.87 -13.18
N ARG A 14 -15.83 -4.68 -13.49
CA ARG A 14 -16.54 -4.41 -14.74
C ARG A 14 -15.67 -4.70 -15.98
N VAL A 15 -14.41 -4.23 -15.97
CA VAL A 15 -13.54 -4.32 -17.15
C VAL A 15 -12.87 -5.69 -17.33
N LEU A 16 -12.76 -6.49 -16.28
CA LEU A 16 -12.18 -7.82 -16.34
C LEU A 16 -13.09 -8.79 -17.11
N LYS A 17 -12.49 -9.74 -17.80
CA LYS A 17 -13.22 -10.88 -18.40
C LYS A 17 -13.63 -11.85 -17.29
N LYS A 18 -14.75 -12.56 -17.50
CA LYS A 18 -15.19 -13.64 -16.61
C LYS A 18 -14.08 -14.69 -16.43
N GLY A 19 -13.86 -15.14 -15.22
CA GLY A 19 -12.80 -16.10 -14.86
C GLY A 19 -11.39 -15.53 -14.77
N SER A 20 -11.20 -14.23 -15.07
CA SER A 20 -9.89 -13.58 -14.98
C SER A 20 -9.48 -13.30 -13.53
N PHE A 21 -8.17 -13.19 -13.33
CA PHE A 21 -7.58 -12.75 -12.08
C PHE A 21 -7.53 -11.24 -11.98
N PHE A 22 -7.68 -10.75 -10.75
CA PHE A 22 -7.33 -9.41 -10.32
C PHE A 22 -6.27 -9.52 -9.23
N ALA A 23 -5.11 -8.92 -9.47
CA ALA A 23 -4.00 -8.91 -8.53
C ALA A 23 -3.55 -7.47 -8.28
N PHE A 24 -3.29 -7.14 -7.02
CA PHE A 24 -2.78 -5.82 -6.64
C PHE A 24 -2.01 -5.89 -5.32
N THR A 25 -1.21 -4.85 -5.08
CA THR A 25 -0.49 -4.63 -3.81
C THR A 25 -1.06 -3.42 -3.11
N GLU A 26 -1.06 -3.44 -1.79
CA GLU A 26 -1.55 -2.34 -0.99
C GLU A 26 -0.78 -2.19 0.32
N HIS A 27 -0.73 -0.95 0.83
CA HIS A 27 -0.46 -0.67 2.23
C HIS A 27 -1.80 -0.64 2.97
N GLY A 28 -2.09 -1.66 3.77
CA GLY A 28 -3.28 -1.69 4.61
C GLY A 28 -3.07 -1.00 5.94
N LEU A 29 -4.18 -0.67 6.61
CA LEU A 29 -4.17 -0.23 7.99
C LEU A 29 -3.84 -1.42 8.90
N GLY A 30 -2.93 -1.21 9.83
CA GLY A 30 -2.52 -2.21 10.82
C GLY A 30 -3.35 -2.14 12.10
N PRO A 31 -3.13 -3.08 13.04
CA PRO A 31 -3.88 -3.13 14.29
C PRO A 31 -3.41 -2.13 15.36
N ILE A 32 -2.28 -1.44 15.16
CA ILE A 32 -1.64 -0.59 16.17
C ILE A 32 -1.75 0.88 15.79
N GLY A 33 -2.91 1.48 16.03
CA GLY A 33 -3.13 2.92 15.87
C GLY A 33 -2.82 3.47 14.47
N GLU A 34 -2.76 4.79 14.36
CA GLU A 34 -2.57 5.49 13.10
C GLU A 34 -1.13 5.38 12.57
N PRO A 35 -0.96 5.36 11.24
CA PRO A 35 0.35 5.46 10.61
C PRO A 35 1.12 6.73 11.00
N ILE A 36 2.45 6.70 10.91
CA ILE A 36 3.31 7.85 11.19
C ILE A 36 3.40 8.71 9.93
N PHE A 37 2.82 9.91 9.97
CA PHE A 37 2.84 10.86 8.85
C PHE A 37 4.04 11.82 8.90
N PRO A 38 4.50 12.41 7.74
CA PRO A 38 3.98 12.17 6.40
C PRO A 38 4.41 10.82 5.81
N LEU A 39 3.56 10.26 4.95
CA LEU A 39 3.79 9.03 4.19
C LEU A 39 3.96 9.34 2.69
N PRO A 40 4.50 8.43 1.85
CA PRO A 40 4.65 8.66 0.43
C PRO A 40 3.37 9.08 -0.30
N TRP A 41 2.20 8.65 0.19
CA TRP A 41 0.90 8.90 -0.43
C TRP A 41 0.05 9.95 0.30
N ALA A 42 0.41 10.36 1.52
CA ALA A 42 -0.40 11.28 2.33
C ALA A 42 0.46 12.11 3.28
N ASN A 43 0.14 13.40 3.41
CA ASN A 43 0.80 14.26 4.38
C ASN A 43 0.22 14.11 5.78
N THR A 44 -1.07 13.83 5.86
CA THR A 44 -1.84 13.74 7.11
C THR A 44 -2.83 12.58 7.03
N GLU A 45 -3.37 12.18 8.17
CA GLU A 45 -4.42 11.16 8.29
C GLU A 45 -5.61 11.44 7.37
N SER A 46 -6.10 12.68 7.34
CA SER A 46 -7.26 13.07 6.51
C SER A 46 -7.05 12.88 5.00
N MET A 47 -5.82 12.67 4.56
CA MET A 47 -5.46 12.40 3.16
C MET A 47 -5.16 10.90 2.92
N SER A 48 -5.31 10.04 3.91
CA SER A 48 -4.98 8.61 3.84
C SER A 48 -6.24 7.78 3.96
N TYR A 49 -6.48 6.90 3.00
CA TYR A 49 -7.69 6.08 2.88
C TYR A 49 -7.34 4.58 2.97
N LEU A 50 -6.56 4.21 3.98
CA LEU A 50 -6.18 2.83 4.20
C LEU A 50 -7.36 2.03 4.73
N LEU A 51 -7.46 0.79 4.27
CA LEU A 51 -8.36 -0.23 4.80
C LEU A 51 -7.53 -1.33 5.46
N THR A 52 -8.09 -1.97 6.44
CA THR A 52 -7.53 -3.23 6.94
C THR A 52 -7.63 -4.33 5.87
N PRO A 53 -6.79 -5.38 5.94
CA PRO A 53 -6.93 -6.54 5.06
C PRO A 53 -8.35 -7.13 5.06
N ASN A 54 -9.00 -7.23 6.22
CA ASN A 54 -10.35 -7.75 6.34
C ASN A 54 -11.40 -6.86 5.66
N GLU A 55 -11.34 -5.55 5.82
CA GLU A 55 -12.25 -4.62 5.13
C GLU A 55 -12.06 -4.71 3.61
N THR A 56 -10.82 -4.87 3.15
CA THR A 56 -10.53 -5.05 1.73
C THR A 56 -11.16 -6.35 1.18
N ILE A 57 -11.05 -7.46 1.91
CA ILE A 57 -11.70 -8.74 1.55
C ILE A 57 -13.23 -8.57 1.49
N LEU A 58 -13.83 -7.92 2.49
CA LEU A 58 -15.28 -7.71 2.53
C LEU A 58 -15.76 -6.93 1.30
N LEU A 59 -15.08 -5.83 0.95
CA LEU A 59 -15.45 -5.04 -0.23
C LEU A 59 -15.27 -5.81 -1.53
N LEU A 60 -14.22 -6.61 -1.68
CA LEU A 60 -14.02 -7.46 -2.86
C LEU A 60 -15.14 -8.49 -3.01
N ASN A 61 -15.55 -9.15 -1.91
CA ASN A 61 -16.67 -10.08 -1.91
C ASN A 61 -17.99 -9.39 -2.26
N GLU A 62 -18.26 -8.21 -1.71
CA GLU A 62 -19.46 -7.42 -2.03
C GLU A 62 -19.56 -7.06 -3.51
N VAL A 63 -18.42 -6.79 -4.16
CA VAL A 63 -18.34 -6.48 -5.59
C VAL A 63 -18.55 -7.74 -6.44
N GLY A 64 -18.29 -8.94 -5.90
CA GLY A 64 -18.49 -10.22 -6.58
C GLY A 64 -17.20 -10.98 -6.90
N PHE A 65 -16.05 -10.50 -6.46
CA PHE A 65 -14.82 -11.29 -6.53
C PHE A 65 -14.91 -12.50 -5.59
N TYR A 66 -14.21 -13.57 -5.94
CA TYR A 66 -14.16 -14.80 -5.16
C TYR A 66 -12.73 -15.37 -5.19
N ASP A 67 -12.48 -16.44 -4.44
CA ASP A 67 -11.17 -17.10 -4.33
C ASP A 67 -10.07 -16.07 -4.00
N ILE A 68 -10.30 -15.35 -2.88
CA ILE A 68 -9.48 -14.22 -2.47
C ILE A 68 -8.35 -14.74 -1.60
N GLU A 69 -7.13 -14.59 -2.09
CA GLU A 69 -5.89 -14.89 -1.37
C GLU A 69 -5.23 -13.58 -0.94
N ILE A 70 -4.77 -13.52 0.32
CA ILE A 70 -3.96 -12.44 0.86
C ILE A 70 -2.60 -12.98 1.29
N ILE A 71 -1.54 -12.26 0.90
CA ILE A 71 -0.17 -12.53 1.29
C ILE A 71 0.41 -11.29 1.95
N GLU A 72 0.77 -11.39 3.23
CA GLU A 72 1.49 -10.30 3.91
C GLU A 72 2.89 -10.14 3.33
N THR A 73 3.25 -8.90 3.02
CA THR A 73 4.53 -8.57 2.37
C THR A 73 5.36 -7.58 3.18
N GLY A 74 5.04 -7.42 4.46
CA GLY A 74 5.69 -6.48 5.36
C GLY A 74 7.23 -6.59 5.35
N ASP A 75 7.79 -7.79 5.41
CA ASP A 75 9.24 -8.02 5.41
C ASP A 75 9.91 -7.55 4.11
N LYS A 76 9.26 -7.78 2.96
CA LYS A 76 9.77 -7.33 1.66
C LYS A 76 9.78 -5.79 1.60
N TYR A 77 8.71 -5.14 2.07
CA TYR A 77 8.61 -3.69 2.10
C TYR A 77 9.59 -3.06 3.10
N MET A 78 9.74 -3.64 4.29
CA MET A 78 10.77 -3.19 5.26
C MET A 78 12.16 -3.22 4.64
N SER A 79 12.55 -4.35 4.03
CA SER A 79 13.84 -4.47 3.33
C SER A 79 14.02 -3.41 2.22
N GLY A 80 12.95 -3.12 1.48
CA GLY A 80 12.95 -2.06 0.45
C GLY A 80 13.17 -0.67 1.03
N TYR A 81 12.43 -0.31 2.07
CA TYR A 81 12.57 0.99 2.74
C TYR A 81 13.92 1.14 3.44
N GLU A 82 14.45 0.10 4.07
CA GLU A 82 15.80 0.13 4.67
C GLU A 82 16.88 0.43 3.64
N LYS A 83 16.81 -0.18 2.45
CA LYS A 83 17.70 0.14 1.34
C LYS A 83 17.58 1.60 0.90
N LEU A 84 16.36 2.12 0.76
CA LEU A 84 16.13 3.52 0.40
C LEU A 84 16.69 4.49 1.44
N VAL A 85 16.44 4.24 2.73
CA VAL A 85 16.96 5.06 3.82
C VAL A 85 18.49 5.06 3.83
N ASN A 86 19.12 3.88 3.65
CA ASN A 86 20.57 3.76 3.62
C ASN A 86 21.19 4.45 2.40
N GLN A 87 20.57 4.38 1.22
CA GLN A 87 21.01 5.08 0.03
C GLN A 87 20.98 6.59 0.18
N THR A 88 19.97 7.14 0.87
CA THR A 88 19.90 8.59 1.12
C THR A 88 20.95 9.09 2.12
N ASN A 89 21.58 8.21 2.87
CA ASN A 89 22.69 8.52 3.78
C ASN A 89 24.05 8.49 3.06
N THR A 90 24.15 7.88 1.88
CA THR A 90 25.36 7.90 1.05
C THR A 90 25.31 9.10 0.10
N LYS A 91 26.46 9.78 -0.09
CA LYS A 91 26.57 11.04 -0.88
C LYS A 91 26.24 10.94 -2.38
N LYS A 92 25.78 9.79 -2.88
CA LYS A 92 25.42 9.58 -4.28
C LYS A 92 23.93 9.32 -4.42
N THR A 93 23.14 10.38 -4.46
CA THR A 93 21.74 10.29 -4.90
C THR A 93 21.73 9.94 -6.40
N PRO A 94 21.07 8.87 -6.84
CA PRO A 94 20.96 8.58 -8.27
C PRO A 94 20.28 9.73 -9.02
N ILE A 95 20.65 9.97 -10.27
CA ILE A 95 20.09 11.04 -11.10
C ILE A 95 18.57 10.87 -11.24
N LEU A 96 18.10 9.62 -11.37
CA LEU A 96 16.69 9.26 -11.44
C LEU A 96 16.33 8.37 -10.25
N GLY A 97 15.25 8.70 -9.57
CA GLY A 97 14.72 7.94 -8.45
C GLY A 97 13.45 8.57 -7.88
N ILE A 98 12.87 7.95 -6.87
CA ILE A 98 11.61 8.38 -6.25
C ILE A 98 11.68 9.82 -5.69
N HIS A 99 12.87 10.31 -5.36
CA HIS A 99 13.10 11.68 -4.88
C HIS A 99 12.80 12.75 -5.95
N VAL A 100 12.84 12.38 -7.25
CA VAL A 100 12.48 13.30 -8.35
C VAL A 100 11.00 13.64 -8.29
N ILE A 101 10.15 12.67 -7.89
CA ILE A 101 8.69 12.85 -7.77
C ILE A 101 8.34 13.37 -6.39
N GLY A 102 8.94 12.84 -5.33
CA GLY A 102 8.58 13.09 -3.94
C GLY A 102 9.33 14.26 -3.28
N GLY A 103 10.33 14.83 -3.96
CA GLY A 103 11.11 15.96 -3.44
C GLY A 103 11.96 15.63 -2.21
N THR A 104 12.38 16.67 -1.48
CA THR A 104 13.29 16.58 -0.33
C THR A 104 12.70 15.82 0.87
N SER A 105 11.37 15.72 0.97
CA SER A 105 10.68 15.03 2.07
C SER A 105 10.66 13.50 1.93
N MET A 106 11.12 12.94 0.81
CA MET A 106 11.05 11.48 0.57
C MET A 106 11.85 10.64 1.57
N LYS A 107 12.94 11.18 2.10
CA LYS A 107 13.71 10.50 3.15
C LYS A 107 12.86 10.31 4.42
N GLU A 108 12.23 11.38 4.90
CA GLU A 108 11.35 11.35 6.06
C GLU A 108 10.17 10.40 5.84
N ARG A 109 9.51 10.50 4.69
CA ARG A 109 8.40 9.63 4.31
C ARG A 109 8.78 8.15 4.29
N SER A 110 9.99 7.84 3.80
CA SER A 110 10.51 6.47 3.79
C SER A 110 10.80 5.95 5.19
N ILE A 111 11.34 6.78 6.08
CA ILE A 111 11.57 6.45 7.49
C ILE A 111 10.24 6.21 8.19
N ASN A 112 9.26 7.09 8.00
CA ASN A 112 7.93 6.97 8.61
C ASN A 112 7.20 5.71 8.12
N SER A 113 7.31 5.36 6.82
CA SER A 113 6.76 4.12 6.28
C SER A 113 7.41 2.89 6.90
N LEU A 114 8.75 2.88 7.01
CA LEU A 114 9.49 1.80 7.64
C LEU A 114 9.05 1.60 9.09
N ASN A 115 8.97 2.68 9.86
CA ASN A 115 8.56 2.63 11.26
C ASN A 115 7.09 2.21 11.40
N SER A 116 6.20 2.71 10.53
CA SER A 116 4.79 2.31 10.53
C SER A 116 4.61 0.81 10.28
N ILE A 117 5.43 0.20 9.41
CA ILE A 117 5.41 -1.26 9.19
C ILE A 117 5.99 -1.99 10.40
N LYS A 118 7.15 -1.57 10.92
CA LYS A 118 7.79 -2.18 12.10
C LYS A 118 6.89 -2.18 13.33
N GLU A 119 6.14 -1.11 13.53
CA GLU A 119 5.19 -0.96 14.63
C GLU A 119 3.81 -1.55 14.32
N LYS A 120 3.62 -2.21 13.18
CA LYS A 120 2.32 -2.77 12.73
C LYS A 120 1.19 -1.73 12.67
N ARG A 121 1.51 -0.48 12.40
CA ARG A 121 0.54 0.59 12.10
C ARG A 121 0.05 0.49 10.66
N THR A 122 0.91 0.02 9.74
CA THR A 122 0.54 -0.38 8.39
C THR A 122 0.93 -1.82 8.13
N LEU A 123 0.12 -2.52 7.33
CA LEU A 123 0.34 -3.91 6.91
C LEU A 123 0.37 -3.94 5.37
N PRO A 124 1.56 -3.95 4.74
CA PRO A 124 1.66 -4.20 3.31
C PRO A 124 1.22 -5.62 2.98
N PHE A 125 0.40 -5.77 1.94
CA PHE A 125 -0.07 -7.06 1.47
C PHE A 125 -0.28 -7.09 -0.04
N GLU A 126 -0.30 -8.30 -0.58
CA GLU A 126 -0.68 -8.63 -1.94
C GLU A 126 -2.03 -9.35 -1.91
N ILE A 127 -2.88 -9.04 -2.87
CA ILE A 127 -4.16 -9.74 -3.07
C ILE A 127 -4.19 -10.34 -4.47
N LEU A 128 -4.67 -11.57 -4.52
CA LEU A 128 -5.06 -12.25 -5.74
C LEU A 128 -6.51 -12.73 -5.58
N CYS A 129 -7.38 -12.39 -6.53
CA CYS A 129 -8.77 -12.86 -6.54
C CYS A 129 -9.28 -13.06 -7.97
N LYS A 130 -10.45 -13.70 -8.11
CA LYS A 130 -11.06 -14.03 -9.41
C LYS A 130 -12.38 -13.32 -9.61
N LYS A 131 -12.67 -12.96 -10.86
CA LYS A 131 -14.01 -12.54 -11.30
C LYS A 131 -14.87 -13.75 -11.62
N LYS A 132 -16.10 -13.81 -11.09
CA LYS A 132 -17.14 -14.80 -11.50
C LYS A 132 -17.59 -14.61 -12.92
#